data_75c94defd71461c2f1e88ceabe89133d
#
_entry.id   75c94defd71461c2f1e88ceabe89133d
#
_cell.length_a   1.000
_cell.length_b   1.000
_cell.length_c   1.000
_cell.angle_alpha   90.00
_cell.angle_beta   90.00
_cell.angle_gamma   90.00
#
_symmetry.space_group_name_H-M   'P 1'
#
loop_
_entity.id
_entity.type
_entity.pdbx_description
1 polymer ?
#
loop_
_entity_poly.entity_id
_entity_poly.type
_entity_poly.pdbx_seq_one_letter_code
_entity_poly.pdbx_strand_id
1 'polypeptide(L)'
;MSKGTGECSNRAVAPNTHTFHLSIGECAVTLEDVALILGLPTDGLPVTGMTMSSFEALEAECLHQFGVALRKSDCRGSCIKLTWLRDLKENLHLTGEIGIQRYVKCHIMLLIGTILFGDKSGAGVHWKFLPLLREFGSIIQYSWGSACLAHLYRALCWASRVDCKEIDGPLTLLLGWAWIRLPYLSPVPREPRSFPLANMWRNWERGDRRYRYMKLADFRKAFDEFVWVAYAVDRMDPNIIPAEIYMHSVVWSATVPLVSFECIEWHATDRYRRQFGFIQGVPHEERNLDKAHGEVLTDPKNLNWAMAPTHYSWVMHWKNRYRHILSELPMPSQHPLDTYMHWYRGKFGNRLILSNLVGEENDEGNQDLD
;
A
#
# COMPACT_ATOMS: atom_id res chain seq x y z
N MET A 1 11.44 -22.93 28.29
CA MET A 1 12.48 -21.92 28.04
C MET A 1 11.82 -20.85 27.18
N SER A 2 11.38 -19.78 27.83
CA SER A 2 10.76 -18.62 27.21
C SER A 2 11.85 -17.84 26.46
N LYS A 3 11.77 -17.79 25.12
CA LYS A 3 12.59 -16.86 24.35
C LYS A 3 11.96 -15.48 24.47
N GLY A 4 12.68 -14.60 25.17
CA GLY A 4 12.29 -13.22 25.38
C GLY A 4 12.00 -12.52 24.08
N THR A 5 10.87 -11.84 24.03
CA THR A 5 10.52 -10.83 23.06
C THR A 5 11.48 -9.66 23.24
N GLY A 6 12.60 -9.69 22.53
CA GLY A 6 13.49 -8.54 22.46
C GLY A 6 12.76 -7.37 21.82
N GLU A 7 12.37 -6.41 22.63
CA GLU A 7 11.79 -5.15 22.17
C GLU A 7 12.77 -4.43 21.25
N CYS A 8 12.38 -4.28 20.00
CA CYS A 8 13.14 -3.53 19.02
C CYS A 8 12.87 -2.05 19.22
N SER A 9 13.77 -1.37 19.94
CA SER A 9 13.55 -0.02 20.49
C SER A 9 13.67 1.16 19.51
N ASN A 10 14.04 0.96 18.23
CA ASN A 10 14.40 2.07 17.33
C ASN A 10 13.69 2.03 15.96
N ARG A 11 12.36 1.87 15.88
CA ARG A 11 11.67 1.75 14.59
C ARG A 11 10.68 2.86 14.32
N ALA A 12 10.77 3.46 13.12
CA ALA A 12 9.88 4.50 12.63
C ALA A 12 8.44 4.01 12.36
N VAL A 13 8.21 2.70 12.22
CA VAL A 13 6.89 2.09 11.96
C VAL A 13 6.51 1.16 13.09
N ALA A 14 5.29 1.29 13.62
CA ALA A 14 4.71 0.37 14.58
C ALA A 14 4.06 -0.82 13.86
N PRO A 15 4.50 -2.07 14.12
CA PRO A 15 4.06 -3.24 13.35
C PRO A 15 2.55 -3.50 13.39
N ASN A 16 1.91 -3.22 14.53
CA ASN A 16 0.49 -3.54 14.74
C ASN A 16 -0.47 -2.45 14.27
N THR A 17 0.04 -1.25 14.00
CA THR A 17 -0.79 -0.08 13.65
C THR A 17 -0.49 0.48 12.27
N HIS A 18 0.60 0.03 11.62
CA HIS A 18 1.07 0.47 10.29
C HIS A 18 1.30 1.99 10.21
N THR A 19 1.54 2.62 11.37
CA THR A 19 1.71 4.07 11.49
C THR A 19 3.18 4.45 11.58
N PHE A 20 3.50 5.60 11.01
CA PHE A 20 4.77 6.29 11.20
C PHE A 20 4.64 7.21 12.42
N HIS A 21 5.65 7.19 13.28
CA HIS A 21 5.70 8.03 14.48
C HIS A 21 6.54 9.27 14.20
N LEU A 22 5.91 10.44 14.21
CA LEU A 22 6.55 11.73 14.01
C LEU A 22 6.36 12.61 15.25
N SER A 23 7.11 13.71 15.36
CA SER A 23 7.02 14.66 16.49
C SER A 23 5.60 15.17 16.75
N ILE A 24 4.79 15.25 15.71
CA ILE A 24 3.40 15.74 15.73
C ILE A 24 2.34 14.64 15.95
N GLY A 25 2.74 13.37 16.12
CA GLY A 25 1.84 12.23 16.31
C GLY A 25 1.93 11.19 15.20
N GLU A 26 1.01 10.23 15.20
CA GLU A 26 0.97 9.15 14.23
C GLU A 26 0.45 9.64 12.87
N CYS A 27 1.00 9.07 11.80
CA CYS A 27 0.50 9.21 10.44
C CYS A 27 0.63 7.89 9.68
N ALA A 28 -0.17 7.70 8.64
CA ALA A 28 -0.15 6.49 7.83
C ALA A 28 -0.45 6.80 6.37
N VAL A 29 -0.10 5.86 5.48
CA VAL A 29 -0.67 5.82 4.14
C VAL A 29 -2.12 5.38 4.26
N THR A 30 -3.05 6.06 3.60
CA THR A 30 -4.50 5.86 3.74
C THR A 30 -5.15 5.40 2.43
N LEU A 31 -6.43 5.04 2.47
CA LEU A 31 -7.22 4.77 1.25
C LEU A 31 -7.30 6.01 0.34
N GLU A 32 -7.33 7.22 0.91
CA GLU A 32 -7.25 8.46 0.14
C GLU A 32 -5.94 8.55 -0.64
N ASP A 33 -4.81 8.28 0.02
CA ASP A 33 -3.49 8.29 -0.62
C ASP A 33 -3.44 7.31 -1.79
N VAL A 34 -3.99 6.09 -1.63
CA VAL A 34 -4.04 5.11 -2.71
C VAL A 34 -4.88 5.60 -3.89
N ALA A 35 -6.06 6.14 -3.62
CA ALA A 35 -6.96 6.66 -4.64
C ALA A 35 -6.30 7.79 -5.44
N LEU A 36 -5.63 8.72 -4.77
CA LEU A 36 -5.03 9.88 -5.40
C LEU A 36 -3.69 9.57 -6.07
N ILE A 37 -2.83 8.78 -5.42
CA ILE A 37 -1.47 8.50 -5.93
C ILE A 37 -1.49 7.50 -7.07
N LEU A 38 -2.30 6.44 -6.98
CA LEU A 38 -2.36 5.37 -7.98
C LEU A 38 -3.60 5.40 -8.87
N GLY A 39 -4.62 6.21 -8.55
CA GLY A 39 -5.86 6.25 -9.30
C GLY A 39 -6.70 4.97 -9.18
N LEU A 40 -6.59 4.25 -8.05
CA LEU A 40 -7.26 2.96 -7.87
C LEU A 40 -8.60 3.11 -7.15
N PRO A 41 -9.61 2.28 -7.49
CA PRO A 41 -10.85 2.20 -6.74
C PRO A 41 -10.56 1.69 -5.31
N THR A 42 -11.00 2.44 -4.31
CA THR A 42 -10.84 2.14 -2.88
C THR A 42 -12.14 1.67 -2.22
N ASP A 43 -13.24 1.81 -2.91
CA ASP A 43 -14.54 1.23 -2.55
C ASP A 43 -14.88 0.04 -3.45
N GLY A 44 -15.78 -0.87 -3.01
CA GLY A 44 -16.20 -2.02 -3.80
C GLY A 44 -16.08 -3.36 -3.09
N LEU A 45 -16.10 -4.44 -3.88
CA LEU A 45 -15.96 -5.80 -3.38
C LEU A 45 -14.53 -6.04 -2.86
N PRO A 46 -14.35 -6.83 -1.79
CA PRO A 46 -13.02 -7.19 -1.33
C PRO A 46 -12.30 -8.06 -2.39
N VAL A 47 -11.01 -7.88 -2.55
CA VAL A 47 -10.17 -8.66 -3.48
C VAL A 47 -9.90 -10.03 -2.86
N THR A 48 -10.83 -10.96 -3.03
CA THR A 48 -10.77 -12.29 -2.42
C THR A 48 -11.65 -13.27 -3.20
N GLY A 49 -11.50 -14.56 -2.93
CA GLY A 49 -12.29 -15.60 -3.59
C GLY A 49 -11.60 -16.96 -3.60
N MET A 50 -11.99 -17.78 -4.57
CA MET A 50 -11.42 -19.10 -4.77
C MET A 50 -10.02 -19.00 -5.40
N THR A 51 -9.07 -19.75 -4.84
CA THR A 51 -7.73 -19.92 -5.40
C THR A 51 -7.55 -21.33 -5.98
N MET A 52 -6.64 -21.47 -6.95
CA MET A 52 -6.31 -22.72 -7.64
C MET A 52 -5.03 -23.32 -7.07
N SER A 53 -4.98 -24.64 -6.96
CA SER A 53 -3.81 -25.39 -6.46
C SER A 53 -3.06 -26.17 -7.53
N SER A 54 -3.68 -26.48 -8.68
CA SER A 54 -3.07 -27.30 -9.71
C SER A 54 -2.64 -26.51 -10.94
N PHE A 55 -1.60 -26.98 -11.60
CA PHE A 55 -1.12 -26.40 -12.87
C PHE A 55 -2.14 -26.57 -13.99
N GLU A 56 -2.84 -27.70 -14.03
CA GLU A 56 -3.86 -28.01 -15.03
C GLU A 56 -5.03 -27.01 -14.95
N ALA A 57 -5.44 -26.64 -13.73
CA ALA A 57 -6.46 -25.61 -13.53
C ALA A 57 -5.96 -24.23 -13.99
N LEU A 58 -4.68 -23.91 -13.74
CA LEU A 58 -4.05 -22.68 -14.21
C LEU A 58 -3.94 -22.63 -15.73
N GLU A 59 -3.52 -23.72 -16.36
CA GLU A 59 -3.42 -23.84 -17.83
C GLU A 59 -4.78 -23.60 -18.49
N ALA A 60 -5.83 -24.27 -17.98
CA ALA A 60 -7.20 -24.09 -18.45
C ALA A 60 -7.70 -22.67 -18.28
N GLU A 61 -7.37 -22.02 -17.14
CA GLU A 61 -7.72 -20.63 -16.85
C GLU A 61 -7.01 -19.66 -17.82
N CYS A 62 -5.73 -19.85 -18.07
CA CYS A 62 -4.99 -19.04 -19.04
C CYS A 62 -5.52 -19.21 -20.46
N LEU A 63 -5.83 -20.44 -20.87
CA LEU A 63 -6.45 -20.70 -22.18
C LEU A 63 -7.81 -19.99 -22.31
N HIS A 64 -8.63 -20.06 -21.26
CA HIS A 64 -9.94 -19.39 -21.25
C HIS A 64 -9.80 -17.87 -21.34
N GLN A 65 -8.93 -17.27 -20.52
CA GLN A 65 -8.86 -15.81 -20.40
C GLN A 65 -8.04 -15.14 -21.50
N PHE A 66 -6.95 -15.79 -21.94
CA PHE A 66 -6.00 -15.21 -22.89
C PHE A 66 -6.03 -15.89 -24.27
N GLY A 67 -6.65 -17.08 -24.37
CA GLY A 67 -6.68 -17.85 -25.59
C GLY A 67 -5.37 -18.61 -25.89
N VAL A 68 -4.45 -18.64 -24.93
CA VAL A 68 -3.14 -19.31 -25.03
C VAL A 68 -2.89 -20.12 -23.76
N ALA A 69 -2.53 -21.39 -23.94
CA ALA A 69 -2.17 -22.25 -22.82
C ALA A 69 -0.79 -21.89 -22.26
N LEU A 70 -0.69 -21.82 -20.94
CA LEU A 70 0.54 -21.57 -20.22
C LEU A 70 1.37 -22.86 -20.12
N ARG A 71 2.69 -22.78 -20.20
CA ARG A 71 3.60 -23.90 -19.98
C ARG A 71 4.16 -23.87 -18.56
N LYS A 72 4.59 -25.03 -18.03
CA LYS A 72 5.26 -25.11 -16.71
C LYS A 72 6.52 -24.25 -16.66
N SER A 73 7.24 -24.14 -17.79
CA SER A 73 8.42 -23.25 -17.92
C SER A 73 8.11 -21.76 -17.74
N ASP A 74 6.86 -21.36 -17.95
CA ASP A 74 6.42 -19.97 -17.84
C ASP A 74 5.96 -19.60 -16.42
N CYS A 75 6.08 -20.57 -15.49
CA CYS A 75 5.80 -20.40 -14.07
C CYS A 75 7.06 -20.47 -13.22
N ARG A 76 6.97 -19.88 -12.03
CA ARG A 76 7.92 -20.03 -10.92
C ARG A 76 7.13 -20.13 -9.61
N GLY A 77 7.09 -21.31 -9.00
CA GLY A 77 6.19 -21.56 -7.87
C GLY A 77 4.74 -21.25 -8.25
N SER A 78 4.06 -20.47 -7.46
CA SER A 78 2.67 -20.03 -7.70
C SER A 78 2.54 -18.75 -8.54
N CYS A 79 3.62 -18.35 -9.23
CA CYS A 79 3.64 -17.12 -10.03
C CYS A 79 3.81 -17.40 -11.52
N ILE A 80 3.09 -16.65 -12.33
CA ILE A 80 3.28 -16.53 -13.78
C ILE A 80 4.41 -15.55 -14.03
N LYS A 81 5.36 -15.89 -14.90
CA LYS A 81 6.44 -14.99 -15.28
C LYS A 81 5.91 -13.77 -16.02
N LEU A 82 6.36 -12.58 -15.63
CA LEU A 82 5.97 -11.33 -16.30
C LEU A 82 6.47 -11.27 -17.75
N THR A 83 7.57 -11.96 -18.08
CA THR A 83 8.05 -12.07 -19.46
C THR A 83 7.03 -12.76 -20.35
N TRP A 84 6.43 -13.89 -19.91
CA TRP A 84 5.38 -14.56 -20.67
C TRP A 84 4.17 -13.64 -20.93
N LEU A 85 3.73 -12.86 -19.93
CA LEU A 85 2.61 -11.91 -20.11
C LEU A 85 2.96 -10.75 -21.06
N ARG A 86 4.23 -10.30 -21.08
CA ARG A 86 4.69 -9.26 -22.01
C ARG A 86 4.70 -9.81 -23.45
N ASP A 87 5.31 -10.96 -23.64
CA ASP A 87 5.38 -11.63 -24.95
C ASP A 87 3.97 -11.92 -25.49
N LEU A 88 3.09 -12.42 -24.62
CA LEU A 88 1.70 -12.67 -24.98
C LEU A 88 1.02 -11.37 -25.41
N LYS A 89 1.12 -10.28 -24.63
CA LYS A 89 0.52 -8.99 -24.91
C LYS A 89 0.98 -8.41 -26.25
N GLU A 90 2.27 -8.52 -26.57
CA GLU A 90 2.86 -8.02 -27.81
C GLU A 90 2.39 -8.78 -29.05
N ASN A 91 2.06 -10.08 -28.89
CA ASN A 91 1.59 -10.96 -29.98
C ASN A 91 0.07 -11.02 -30.11
N LEU A 92 -0.70 -10.34 -29.26
CA LEU A 92 -2.15 -10.32 -29.35
C LEU A 92 -2.63 -9.44 -30.53
N HIS A 93 -3.47 -10.00 -31.36
CA HIS A 93 -4.19 -9.24 -32.39
C HIS A 93 -5.33 -8.46 -31.75
N LEU A 94 -5.30 -7.14 -31.87
CA LEU A 94 -6.31 -6.21 -31.30
C LEU A 94 -7.54 -6.07 -32.24
N THR A 95 -7.92 -7.14 -32.90
CA THR A 95 -9.10 -7.20 -33.77
C THR A 95 -10.29 -7.72 -32.96
N GLY A 96 -11.31 -6.86 -32.82
CA GLY A 96 -12.54 -7.19 -32.08
C GLY A 96 -12.41 -7.10 -30.58
N GLU A 97 -13.55 -7.16 -29.91
CA GLU A 97 -13.70 -6.97 -28.46
C GLU A 97 -12.91 -8.00 -27.63
N ILE A 98 -12.94 -9.27 -28.04
CA ILE A 98 -12.24 -10.35 -27.31
C ILE A 98 -10.72 -10.11 -27.30
N GLY A 99 -10.13 -9.70 -28.44
CA GLY A 99 -8.70 -9.39 -28.52
C GLY A 99 -8.32 -8.23 -27.61
N ILE A 100 -9.12 -7.17 -27.60
CA ILE A 100 -8.95 -6.01 -26.72
C ILE A 100 -9.05 -6.41 -25.26
N GLN A 101 -10.06 -7.18 -24.86
CA GLN A 101 -10.22 -7.66 -23.48
C GLN A 101 -9.01 -8.50 -23.03
N ARG A 102 -8.52 -9.41 -23.87
CA ARG A 102 -7.30 -10.21 -23.58
C ARG A 102 -6.09 -9.33 -23.37
N TYR A 103 -5.88 -8.35 -24.25
CA TYR A 103 -4.78 -7.38 -24.11
C TYR A 103 -4.85 -6.61 -22.78
N VAL A 104 -6.04 -6.09 -22.43
CA VAL A 104 -6.26 -5.35 -21.18
C VAL A 104 -6.04 -6.25 -19.97
N LYS A 105 -6.52 -7.50 -19.98
CA LYS A 105 -6.27 -8.48 -18.90
C LYS A 105 -4.77 -8.75 -18.71
N CYS A 106 -4.00 -8.92 -19.80
CA CYS A 106 -2.55 -9.04 -19.73
C CYS A 106 -1.92 -7.81 -19.06
N HIS A 107 -2.38 -6.61 -19.44
CA HIS A 107 -1.87 -5.37 -18.88
C HIS A 107 -2.20 -5.23 -17.39
N ILE A 108 -3.42 -5.59 -16.97
CA ILE A 108 -3.82 -5.63 -15.55
C ILE A 108 -2.93 -6.59 -14.76
N MET A 109 -2.68 -7.82 -15.27
CA MET A 109 -1.79 -8.77 -14.59
C MET A 109 -0.36 -8.25 -14.48
N LEU A 110 0.15 -7.54 -15.49
CA LEU A 110 1.45 -6.87 -15.43
C LEU A 110 1.48 -5.78 -14.34
N LEU A 111 0.44 -4.93 -14.25
CA LEU A 111 0.33 -3.93 -13.19
C LEU A 111 0.27 -4.57 -11.79
N ILE A 112 -0.52 -5.64 -11.64
CA ILE A 112 -0.61 -6.42 -10.41
C ILE A 112 0.77 -6.91 -9.98
N GLY A 113 1.55 -7.50 -10.89
CA GLY A 113 2.85 -8.10 -10.59
C GLY A 113 4.01 -7.10 -10.45
N THR A 114 3.84 -5.84 -10.90
CA THR A 114 4.92 -4.85 -10.86
C THR A 114 4.68 -3.71 -9.88
N ILE A 115 3.45 -3.17 -9.84
CA ILE A 115 3.15 -1.94 -9.10
C ILE A 115 2.34 -2.21 -7.84
N LEU A 116 1.33 -3.11 -7.94
CA LEU A 116 0.34 -3.26 -6.86
C LEU A 116 0.75 -4.32 -5.83
N PHE A 117 1.24 -5.47 -6.28
CA PHE A 117 1.55 -6.63 -5.44
C PHE A 117 2.88 -7.27 -5.86
N GLY A 118 3.85 -6.44 -6.25
CA GLY A 118 5.18 -6.91 -6.64
C GLY A 118 5.86 -7.67 -5.51
N ASP A 119 6.49 -8.78 -5.88
CA ASP A 119 7.34 -9.56 -4.98
C ASP A 119 8.81 -9.08 -5.03
N LYS A 120 9.63 -9.58 -4.13
CA LYS A 120 11.08 -9.27 -4.09
C LYS A 120 11.82 -9.59 -5.39
N SER A 121 11.33 -10.55 -6.17
CA SER A 121 11.98 -10.93 -7.43
C SER A 121 11.66 -9.96 -8.57
N GLY A 122 10.54 -9.25 -8.50
CA GLY A 122 10.03 -8.39 -9.58
C GLY A 122 9.80 -9.12 -10.90
N ALA A 123 9.71 -10.46 -10.88
CA ALA A 123 9.73 -11.30 -12.07
C ALA A 123 8.42 -12.06 -12.32
N GLY A 124 7.51 -12.09 -11.37
CA GLY A 124 6.28 -12.87 -11.44
C GLY A 124 5.06 -12.17 -10.87
N VAL A 125 3.90 -12.68 -11.23
CA VAL A 125 2.60 -12.31 -10.65
C VAL A 125 1.89 -13.57 -10.17
N HIS A 126 1.38 -13.55 -8.94
CA HIS A 126 0.69 -14.70 -8.37
C HIS A 126 -0.61 -14.97 -9.12
N TRP A 127 -0.83 -16.22 -9.54
CA TRP A 127 -1.99 -16.59 -10.35
C TRP A 127 -3.34 -16.55 -9.63
N LYS A 128 -3.37 -16.36 -8.28
CA LYS A 128 -4.60 -16.19 -7.49
C LYS A 128 -5.49 -15.06 -7.97
N PHE A 129 -4.94 -14.07 -8.68
CA PHE A 129 -5.69 -12.92 -9.20
C PHE A 129 -6.44 -13.23 -10.50
N LEU A 130 -6.05 -14.27 -11.26
CA LEU A 130 -6.67 -14.61 -12.54
C LEU A 130 -8.20 -14.81 -12.46
N PRO A 131 -8.74 -15.56 -11.47
CA PRO A 131 -10.18 -15.77 -11.38
C PRO A 131 -11.00 -14.48 -11.26
N LEU A 132 -10.40 -13.41 -10.73
CA LEU A 132 -11.05 -12.10 -10.59
C LEU A 132 -11.19 -11.35 -11.93
N LEU A 133 -10.48 -11.78 -12.97
CA LEU A 133 -10.51 -11.19 -14.30
C LEU A 133 -11.45 -11.91 -15.28
N ARG A 134 -12.14 -12.98 -14.83
CA ARG A 134 -13.03 -13.78 -15.71
C ARG A 134 -14.08 -12.89 -16.37
N GLU A 135 -14.86 -12.21 -15.56
CA GLU A 135 -15.91 -11.30 -16.01
C GLU A 135 -15.31 -9.90 -16.14
N PHE A 136 -15.01 -9.49 -17.37
CA PHE A 136 -14.31 -8.25 -17.66
C PHE A 136 -14.99 -7.02 -17.04
N GLY A 137 -16.34 -6.93 -17.13
CA GLY A 137 -17.12 -5.85 -16.53
C GLY A 137 -17.13 -5.84 -15.00
N SER A 138 -16.76 -6.95 -14.34
CA SER A 138 -16.72 -7.06 -12.89
C SER A 138 -15.38 -6.62 -12.28
N ILE A 139 -14.34 -6.45 -13.10
CA ILE A 139 -12.99 -6.08 -12.61
C ILE A 139 -13.01 -4.74 -11.85
N ILE A 140 -13.81 -3.79 -12.33
CA ILE A 140 -13.95 -2.46 -11.72
C ILE A 140 -14.73 -2.48 -10.39
N GLN A 141 -15.44 -3.57 -10.08
CA GLN A 141 -16.22 -3.69 -8.85
C GLN A 141 -15.37 -4.02 -7.63
N TYR A 142 -14.13 -4.45 -7.84
CA TYR A 142 -13.21 -4.77 -6.73
C TYR A 142 -12.51 -3.54 -6.20
N SER A 143 -12.35 -3.47 -4.87
CA SER A 143 -11.54 -2.46 -4.21
C SER A 143 -10.05 -2.78 -4.33
N TRP A 144 -9.49 -2.59 -5.53
CA TRP A 144 -8.07 -2.83 -5.80
C TRP A 144 -7.16 -1.97 -4.94
N GLY A 145 -7.61 -0.75 -4.63
CA GLY A 145 -6.89 0.18 -3.77
C GLY A 145 -6.78 -0.32 -2.33
N SER A 146 -7.86 -0.87 -1.75
CA SER A 146 -7.79 -1.42 -0.39
C SER A 146 -6.88 -2.64 -0.32
N ALA A 147 -6.91 -3.50 -1.33
CA ALA A 147 -6.01 -4.64 -1.43
C ALA A 147 -4.55 -4.20 -1.55
N CYS A 148 -4.27 -3.17 -2.36
CA CYS A 148 -2.93 -2.60 -2.51
C CYS A 148 -2.42 -2.05 -1.16
N LEU A 149 -3.26 -1.33 -0.43
CA LEU A 149 -2.91 -0.81 0.89
C LEU A 149 -2.65 -1.93 1.91
N ALA A 150 -3.45 -3.02 1.88
CA ALA A 150 -3.20 -4.20 2.73
C ALA A 150 -1.81 -4.79 2.49
N HIS A 151 -1.40 -4.92 1.23
CA HIS A 151 -0.05 -5.41 0.90
C HIS A 151 1.05 -4.45 1.35
N LEU A 152 0.85 -3.13 1.23
CA LEU A 152 1.80 -2.16 1.77
C LEU A 152 1.94 -2.30 3.29
N TYR A 153 0.83 -2.39 4.00
CA TYR A 153 0.84 -2.53 5.45
C TYR A 153 1.56 -3.79 5.90
N ARG A 154 1.31 -4.92 5.24
CA ARG A 154 2.03 -6.16 5.49
C ARG A 154 3.53 -6.05 5.21
N ALA A 155 3.91 -5.39 4.13
CA ALA A 155 5.30 -5.14 3.79
C ALA A 155 5.99 -4.25 4.85
N LEU A 156 5.32 -3.21 5.34
CA LEU A 156 5.81 -2.35 6.42
C LEU A 156 5.97 -3.13 7.74
N CYS A 157 5.02 -4.02 8.09
CA CYS A 157 5.15 -4.92 9.24
C CYS A 157 6.40 -5.79 9.14
N TRP A 158 6.69 -6.34 7.98
CA TRP A 158 7.89 -7.15 7.78
C TRP A 158 9.15 -6.30 7.78
N ALA A 159 9.15 -5.15 7.13
CA ALA A 159 10.27 -4.21 7.13
C ALA A 159 10.62 -3.70 8.54
N SER A 160 9.65 -3.71 9.46
CA SER A 160 9.87 -3.34 10.84
C SER A 160 10.59 -4.43 11.68
N ARG A 161 10.92 -5.61 11.18
CA ARG A 161 11.66 -6.67 11.88
C ARG A 161 13.17 -6.40 11.85
N VAL A 162 13.90 -6.84 12.89
CA VAL A 162 15.35 -6.59 13.04
C VAL A 162 16.18 -7.13 11.88
N ASP A 163 15.75 -8.25 11.33
CA ASP A 163 16.46 -9.03 10.30
C ASP A 163 16.04 -8.68 8.86
N CYS A 164 15.13 -7.72 8.69
CA CYS A 164 14.66 -7.32 7.37
C CYS A 164 15.72 -6.46 6.66
N LYS A 165 16.21 -6.96 5.53
CA LYS A 165 17.19 -6.25 4.68
C LYS A 165 16.54 -5.55 3.48
N GLU A 166 15.33 -5.97 3.09
CA GLU A 166 14.66 -5.52 1.88
C GLU A 166 13.16 -5.39 2.12
N ILE A 167 12.55 -4.37 1.52
CA ILE A 167 11.10 -4.18 1.49
C ILE A 167 10.58 -4.50 0.08
N ASP A 168 9.44 -5.18 0.03
CA ASP A 168 8.69 -5.46 -1.21
C ASP A 168 7.31 -4.79 -1.20
N GLY A 169 6.45 -5.17 -2.14
CA GLY A 169 5.09 -4.64 -2.23
C GLY A 169 4.97 -3.34 -3.05
N PRO A 170 3.92 -2.54 -2.83
CA PRO A 170 3.60 -1.36 -3.64
C PRO A 170 4.50 -0.15 -3.32
N LEU A 171 5.78 -0.24 -3.64
CA LEU A 171 6.77 0.80 -3.34
C LEU A 171 6.48 2.12 -4.07
N THR A 172 5.84 2.08 -5.24
CA THR A 172 5.40 3.30 -5.95
C THR A 172 4.42 4.10 -5.09
N LEU A 173 3.50 3.43 -4.38
CA LEU A 173 2.59 4.08 -3.43
C LEU A 173 3.36 4.72 -2.27
N LEU A 174 4.26 3.96 -1.64
CA LEU A 174 5.04 4.44 -0.50
C LEU A 174 5.93 5.64 -0.87
N LEU A 175 6.62 5.58 -2.01
CA LEU A 175 7.46 6.67 -2.51
C LEU A 175 6.62 7.89 -2.87
N GLY A 176 5.51 7.71 -3.60
CA GLY A 176 4.60 8.79 -3.95
C GLY A 176 4.06 9.50 -2.72
N TRP A 177 3.64 8.73 -1.70
CA TRP A 177 3.20 9.25 -0.41
C TRP A 177 4.30 10.05 0.28
N ALA A 178 5.52 9.48 0.38
CA ALA A 178 6.65 10.16 1.00
C ALA A 178 7.01 11.47 0.27
N TRP A 179 7.01 11.48 -1.06
CA TRP A 179 7.32 12.67 -1.85
C TRP A 179 6.25 13.77 -1.74
N ILE A 180 4.99 13.39 -1.59
CA ILE A 180 3.89 14.36 -1.36
C ILE A 180 3.95 14.94 0.06
N ARG A 181 4.15 14.08 1.06
CA ARG A 181 4.12 14.47 2.48
C ARG A 181 5.42 15.13 2.94
N LEU A 182 6.56 14.70 2.39
CA LEU A 182 7.89 15.15 2.73
C LEU A 182 8.57 15.74 1.47
N PRO A 183 8.15 16.92 1.00
CA PRO A 183 8.56 17.47 -0.29
C PRO A 183 10.07 17.73 -0.41
N TYR A 184 10.79 17.80 0.71
CA TYR A 184 12.24 17.88 0.71
C TYR A 184 12.92 16.56 0.28
N LEU A 185 12.21 15.41 0.34
CA LEU A 185 12.67 14.12 -0.19
C LEU A 185 12.32 13.93 -1.67
N SER A 186 11.44 14.75 -2.22
CA SER A 186 10.93 14.53 -3.57
C SER A 186 11.87 15.05 -4.66
N PRO A 187 11.97 14.35 -5.79
CA PRO A 187 12.47 14.97 -7.02
C PRO A 187 11.57 16.13 -7.45
N VAL A 188 12.09 16.99 -8.31
CA VAL A 188 11.27 18.03 -8.94
C VAL A 188 10.23 17.34 -9.83
N PRO A 189 8.92 17.60 -9.68
CA PRO A 189 7.92 17.02 -10.56
C PRO A 189 8.12 17.48 -12.01
N ARG A 190 8.16 16.53 -12.96
CA ARG A 190 8.25 16.86 -14.40
C ARG A 190 6.87 17.09 -15.03
N GLU A 191 5.84 16.43 -14.48
CA GLU A 191 4.45 16.55 -14.93
C GLU A 191 3.52 16.92 -13.76
N PRO A 192 3.63 18.14 -13.18
CA PRO A 192 2.98 18.50 -11.92
C PRO A 192 1.44 18.52 -11.95
N ARG A 193 0.83 18.46 -13.14
CA ARG A 193 -0.62 18.41 -13.34
C ARG A 193 -1.11 17.05 -13.87
N SER A 194 -0.36 15.99 -13.60
CA SER A 194 -0.74 14.63 -14.01
C SER A 194 -1.54 13.91 -12.97
N PHE A 195 -2.56 13.17 -13.41
CA PHE A 195 -3.26 12.19 -12.60
C PHE A 195 -3.10 10.79 -13.25
N PRO A 196 -2.93 9.69 -12.49
CA PRO A 196 -2.70 9.62 -11.02
C PRO A 196 -1.43 10.37 -10.57
N LEU A 197 -1.39 10.79 -9.29
CA LEU A 197 -0.32 11.67 -8.81
C LEU A 197 1.09 11.07 -8.92
N ALA A 198 1.23 9.75 -8.92
CA ALA A 198 2.50 9.09 -9.17
C ALA A 198 3.13 9.51 -10.51
N ASN A 199 2.31 9.87 -11.51
CA ASN A 199 2.78 10.33 -12.82
C ASN A 199 3.48 11.69 -12.74
N MET A 200 3.30 12.49 -11.69
CA MET A 200 4.00 13.77 -11.52
C MET A 200 5.52 13.61 -11.62
N TRP A 201 6.04 12.46 -11.20
CA TRP A 201 7.47 12.13 -11.24
C TRP A 201 7.83 11.13 -12.34
N ARG A 202 6.97 10.96 -13.33
CA ARG A 202 7.28 10.11 -14.48
C ARG A 202 8.58 10.59 -15.15
N ASN A 203 9.45 9.62 -15.48
CA ASN A 203 10.73 9.87 -16.13
C ASN A 203 11.68 10.83 -15.35
N TRP A 204 11.55 10.91 -14.00
CA TRP A 204 12.49 11.67 -13.20
C TRP A 204 13.92 11.11 -13.33
N GLU A 205 14.90 11.96 -13.21
CA GLU A 205 16.33 11.63 -13.28
C GLU A 205 17.04 11.96 -11.98
N ARG A 206 18.23 11.40 -11.77
CA ARG A 206 19.03 11.66 -10.56
C ARG A 206 19.28 13.16 -10.33
N GLY A 207 19.38 13.96 -11.40
CA GLY A 207 19.54 15.42 -11.34
C GLY A 207 18.35 16.17 -10.74
N ASP A 208 17.15 15.57 -10.75
CA ASP A 208 15.93 16.19 -10.24
C ASP A 208 15.82 16.12 -8.71
N ARG A 209 16.73 15.42 -8.03
CA ARG A 209 16.72 15.23 -6.57
C ARG A 209 17.08 16.52 -5.85
N ARG A 210 16.14 17.11 -5.10
CA ARG A 210 16.36 18.30 -4.26
C ARG A 210 17.27 18.02 -3.06
N TYR A 211 17.22 16.79 -2.53
CA TYR A 211 17.95 16.37 -1.32
C TYR A 211 19.42 15.98 -1.55
N ARG A 212 19.95 16.16 -2.77
CA ARG A 212 21.32 15.75 -3.14
C ARG A 212 22.41 16.28 -2.21
N TYR A 213 22.15 17.41 -1.56
CA TYR A 213 23.12 18.09 -0.69
C TYR A 213 22.74 18.01 0.80
N MET A 214 21.65 17.30 1.18
CA MET A 214 21.22 17.17 2.56
C MET A 214 22.03 16.08 3.26
N LYS A 215 22.51 16.40 4.48
CA LYS A 215 23.15 15.45 5.37
C LYS A 215 22.09 14.72 6.22
N LEU A 216 22.44 13.64 6.87
CA LEU A 216 21.54 12.88 7.76
C LEU A 216 20.92 13.78 8.85
N ALA A 217 21.70 14.73 9.39
CA ALA A 217 21.23 15.69 10.38
C ALA A 217 20.09 16.59 9.83
N ASP A 218 20.18 17.01 8.56
CA ASP A 218 19.16 17.83 7.93
C ASP A 218 17.84 17.05 7.76
N PHE A 219 17.94 15.76 7.41
CA PHE A 219 16.76 14.89 7.33
C PHE A 219 16.12 14.69 8.70
N ARG A 220 16.91 14.42 9.74
CA ARG A 220 16.42 14.27 11.12
C ARG A 220 15.69 15.52 11.57
N LYS A 221 16.30 16.69 11.38
CA LYS A 221 15.68 17.99 11.69
C LYS A 221 14.37 18.19 10.94
N ALA A 222 14.34 17.90 9.63
CA ALA A 222 13.14 18.05 8.82
C ALA A 222 12.00 17.11 9.26
N PHE A 223 12.30 15.92 9.79
CA PHE A 223 11.31 15.03 10.40
C PHE A 223 10.81 15.56 11.75
N ASP A 224 11.68 16.15 12.58
CA ASP A 224 11.29 16.73 13.86
C ASP A 224 10.41 17.97 13.67
N GLU A 225 10.65 18.75 12.61
CA GLU A 225 9.88 19.95 12.22
C GLU A 225 8.69 19.65 11.28
N PHE A 226 8.38 18.38 11.05
CA PHE A 226 7.33 17.98 10.13
C PHE A 226 5.96 18.52 10.56
N VAL A 227 5.22 19.12 9.61
CA VAL A 227 3.84 19.57 9.78
C VAL A 227 2.95 18.80 8.79
N TRP A 228 1.85 18.24 9.30
CA TRP A 228 0.89 17.59 8.44
C TRP A 228 0.14 18.62 7.58
N VAL A 229 0.13 18.39 6.27
CA VAL A 229 -0.63 19.18 5.31
C VAL A 229 -1.53 18.24 4.52
N ALA A 230 -2.83 18.48 4.56
CA ALA A 230 -3.82 17.73 3.79
C ALA A 230 -3.66 17.99 2.28
N TYR A 231 -4.24 17.11 1.44
CA TYR A 231 -4.18 17.28 -0.03
C TYR A 231 -4.85 18.56 -0.52
N ALA A 232 -5.87 19.04 0.18
CA ALA A 232 -6.67 20.20 -0.24
C ALA A 232 -5.96 21.55 -0.11
N VAL A 233 -4.75 21.61 0.46
CA VAL A 233 -4.05 22.87 0.73
C VAL A 233 -2.81 22.98 -0.17
N ASP A 234 -2.90 23.86 -1.20
CA ASP A 234 -1.81 24.38 -2.05
C ASP A 234 -0.89 23.40 -2.78
N ARG A 235 -1.10 22.10 -2.66
CA ARG A 235 -0.22 21.09 -3.28
C ARG A 235 -0.79 20.42 -4.51
N MET A 236 -2.08 20.54 -4.73
CA MET A 236 -2.78 19.87 -5.82
C MET A 236 -3.90 20.72 -6.36
N ASP A 237 -3.99 20.77 -7.68
CA ASP A 237 -5.17 21.29 -8.36
C ASP A 237 -6.29 20.25 -8.27
N PRO A 238 -7.39 20.50 -7.52
CA PRO A 238 -8.47 19.52 -7.39
C PRO A 238 -9.13 19.18 -8.74
N ASN A 239 -9.00 20.05 -9.75
CA ASN A 239 -9.58 19.84 -11.06
C ASN A 239 -8.89 18.75 -11.89
N ILE A 240 -7.70 18.29 -11.48
CA ILE A 240 -7.02 17.17 -12.17
C ILE A 240 -7.52 15.80 -11.71
N ILE A 241 -8.25 15.72 -10.59
CA ILE A 241 -8.72 14.46 -10.05
C ILE A 241 -10.06 14.11 -10.70
N PRO A 242 -10.19 12.95 -11.36
CA PRO A 242 -11.45 12.51 -11.95
C PRO A 242 -12.55 12.38 -10.91
N ALA A 243 -13.79 12.76 -11.30
CA ALA A 243 -14.94 12.69 -10.39
C ALA A 243 -15.21 11.28 -9.86
N GLU A 244 -14.91 10.24 -10.67
CA GLU A 244 -15.06 8.84 -10.32
C GLU A 244 -14.20 8.46 -9.11
N ILE A 245 -13.05 9.09 -8.93
CA ILE A 245 -12.17 8.86 -7.77
C ILE A 245 -12.81 9.42 -6.51
N TYR A 246 -13.42 10.61 -6.58
CA TYR A 246 -14.11 11.22 -5.44
C TYR A 246 -15.36 10.44 -4.99
N MET A 247 -15.99 9.67 -5.87
CA MET A 247 -17.10 8.79 -5.46
C MET A 247 -16.69 7.76 -4.41
N HIS A 248 -15.40 7.40 -4.36
CA HIS A 248 -14.85 6.50 -3.36
C HIS A 248 -14.48 7.18 -2.04
N SER A 249 -14.54 8.52 -1.96
CA SER A 249 -14.11 9.29 -0.77
C SER A 249 -14.89 8.94 0.51
N VAL A 250 -16.10 8.45 0.36
CA VAL A 250 -16.96 8.03 1.47
C VAL A 250 -16.30 6.99 2.39
N VAL A 251 -15.45 6.12 1.85
CA VAL A 251 -14.77 5.07 2.63
C VAL A 251 -13.35 5.42 3.06
N TRP A 252 -12.80 6.57 2.65
CA TRP A 252 -11.41 6.91 2.96
C TRP A 252 -11.13 7.00 4.46
N SER A 253 -12.10 7.48 5.24
CA SER A 253 -12.00 7.59 6.70
C SER A 253 -12.54 6.37 7.46
N ALA A 254 -12.87 5.27 6.78
CA ALA A 254 -13.43 4.09 7.42
C ALA A 254 -12.37 3.32 8.24
N THR A 255 -12.72 2.96 9.48
CA THR A 255 -11.89 2.11 10.36
C THR A 255 -12.26 0.66 10.16
N VAL A 256 -11.53 -0.04 9.26
CA VAL A 256 -11.94 -1.34 8.72
C VAL A 256 -10.76 -2.27 8.44
N PRO A 257 -10.99 -3.61 8.35
CA PRO A 257 -10.00 -4.52 7.81
C PRO A 257 -9.87 -4.34 6.30
N LEU A 258 -8.66 -4.25 5.80
CA LEU A 258 -8.32 -4.30 4.37
C LEU A 258 -8.11 -5.76 3.98
N VAL A 259 -8.76 -6.21 2.90
CA VAL A 259 -8.82 -7.63 2.53
C VAL A 259 -8.21 -7.87 1.15
N SER A 260 -7.21 -8.77 1.08
CA SER A 260 -6.64 -9.27 -0.17
C SER A 260 -6.24 -10.74 -0.02
N PHE A 261 -7.16 -11.67 -0.31
CA PHE A 261 -6.98 -13.12 -0.11
C PHE A 261 -6.51 -13.45 1.31
N GLU A 262 -5.30 -14.03 1.48
CA GLU A 262 -4.69 -14.35 2.78
C GLU A 262 -4.23 -13.10 3.55
N CYS A 263 -4.15 -11.96 2.89
CA CYS A 263 -3.69 -10.72 3.49
C CYS A 263 -4.84 -9.94 4.11
N ILE A 264 -4.88 -9.87 5.44
CA ILE A 264 -5.79 -9.02 6.21
C ILE A 264 -4.95 -8.05 7.03
N GLU A 265 -5.22 -6.75 6.89
CA GLU A 265 -4.55 -5.67 7.63
C GLU A 265 -5.59 -4.65 8.14
N TRP A 266 -5.28 -3.91 9.20
CA TRP A 266 -6.23 -2.99 9.81
C TRP A 266 -5.97 -1.53 9.40
N HIS A 267 -6.97 -0.87 8.81
CA HIS A 267 -6.96 0.55 8.53
C HIS A 267 -7.43 1.32 9.77
N ALA A 268 -6.49 1.70 10.62
CA ALA A 268 -6.73 2.27 11.95
C ALA A 268 -6.94 3.80 11.89
N THR A 269 -7.96 4.28 11.19
CA THR A 269 -8.19 5.72 10.96
C THR A 269 -8.38 6.52 12.24
N ASP A 270 -8.81 5.89 13.34
CA ASP A 270 -8.91 6.48 14.67
C ASP A 270 -7.56 6.97 15.23
N ARG A 271 -6.44 6.43 14.76
CA ARG A 271 -5.09 6.81 15.20
C ARG A 271 -4.54 8.05 14.49
N TYR A 272 -5.06 8.36 13.30
CA TYR A 272 -4.62 9.49 12.46
C TYR A 272 -5.79 10.28 11.88
N ARG A 273 -6.84 10.50 12.69
CA ARG A 273 -8.09 11.20 12.34
C ARG A 273 -7.86 12.57 11.70
N ARG A 274 -6.82 13.28 12.15
CA ARG A 274 -6.44 14.61 11.61
C ARG A 274 -6.06 14.57 10.12
N GLN A 275 -5.67 13.41 9.58
CA GLN A 275 -5.42 13.26 8.15
C GLN A 275 -6.69 13.48 7.32
N PHE A 276 -7.85 13.27 7.93
CA PHE A 276 -9.17 13.45 7.34
C PHE A 276 -9.86 14.74 7.83
N GLY A 277 -9.13 15.65 8.50
CA GLY A 277 -9.68 16.89 9.01
C GLY A 277 -10.47 16.77 10.31
N PHE A 278 -10.38 15.63 11.03
CA PHE A 278 -11.04 15.45 12.32
C PHE A 278 -10.12 15.73 13.51
N ILE A 279 -10.71 16.00 14.67
CA ILE A 279 -9.96 16.17 15.92
C ILE A 279 -9.27 14.85 16.28
N GLN A 280 -7.97 14.94 16.59
CA GLN A 280 -7.19 13.79 17.06
C GLN A 280 -7.23 13.69 18.58
N GLY A 281 -8.02 12.74 19.07
CA GLY A 281 -8.02 12.29 20.46
C GLY A 281 -7.18 11.02 20.64
N VAL A 282 -7.11 10.53 21.89
CA VAL A 282 -6.47 9.25 22.20
C VAL A 282 -7.20 8.13 21.42
N PRO A 283 -6.46 7.31 20.63
CA PRO A 283 -7.09 6.25 19.85
C PRO A 283 -7.62 5.14 20.74
N HIS A 284 -8.52 4.33 20.18
CA HIS A 284 -8.98 3.10 20.82
C HIS A 284 -7.83 2.07 20.92
N GLU A 285 -8.07 0.98 21.65
CA GLU A 285 -7.12 -0.13 21.76
C GLU A 285 -6.83 -0.74 20.37
N GLU A 286 -5.60 -1.26 20.22
CA GLU A 286 -5.17 -1.93 19.00
C GLU A 286 -6.06 -3.14 18.69
N ARG A 287 -6.53 -3.22 17.43
CA ARG A 287 -7.26 -4.40 16.97
C ARG A 287 -6.34 -5.60 16.85
N ASN A 288 -6.71 -6.67 17.46
CA ASN A 288 -6.08 -7.96 17.23
C ASN A 288 -6.77 -8.65 16.02
N LEU A 289 -6.03 -8.86 14.95
CA LEU A 289 -6.48 -9.59 13.75
C LEU A 289 -6.29 -11.10 13.90
N ASP A 290 -5.88 -11.57 15.07
CA ASP A 290 -5.64 -12.96 15.38
C ASP A 290 -4.72 -13.65 14.33
N LYS A 291 -5.14 -14.84 13.90
CA LYS A 291 -4.37 -15.61 12.88
C LYS A 291 -4.39 -14.98 11.50
N ALA A 292 -5.35 -14.11 11.19
CA ALA A 292 -5.48 -13.52 9.85
C ALA A 292 -4.31 -12.61 9.49
N HIS A 293 -3.73 -11.86 10.45
CA HIS A 293 -2.54 -11.03 10.23
C HIS A 293 -1.28 -11.86 9.92
N GLY A 294 -1.17 -13.06 10.50
CA GLY A 294 -0.01 -13.94 10.32
C GLY A 294 -0.12 -14.91 9.16
N GLU A 295 -1.25 -14.96 8.46
CA GLU A 295 -1.47 -15.91 7.38
C GLU A 295 -0.57 -15.59 6.18
N VAL A 296 0.14 -16.62 5.70
CA VAL A 296 1.04 -16.53 4.54
C VAL A 296 0.65 -17.61 3.54
N LEU A 297 0.51 -17.23 2.28
CA LEU A 297 0.30 -18.17 1.21
C LEU A 297 1.65 -18.79 0.80
N THR A 298 2.02 -19.89 1.44
CA THR A 298 3.29 -20.57 1.19
C THR A 298 3.25 -21.45 -0.05
N ASP A 299 2.09 -22.09 -0.30
CA ASP A 299 1.86 -22.96 -1.45
C ASP A 299 0.51 -22.68 -2.10
N PRO A 300 0.31 -23.05 -3.39
CA PRO A 300 -0.98 -22.91 -4.03
C PRO A 300 -2.01 -23.78 -3.29
N LYS A 301 -3.06 -23.14 -2.79
CA LYS A 301 -4.16 -23.79 -2.08
C LYS A 301 -5.44 -23.71 -2.91
N ASN A 302 -6.21 -24.80 -2.91
CA ASN A 302 -7.58 -24.80 -3.43
C ASN A 302 -8.52 -24.40 -2.29
N LEU A 303 -8.63 -23.10 -2.04
CA LEU A 303 -9.33 -22.55 -0.90
C LEU A 303 -10.15 -21.32 -1.32
N ASN A 304 -11.38 -21.24 -0.80
CA ASN A 304 -12.16 -20.01 -0.89
C ASN A 304 -11.85 -19.11 0.30
N TRP A 305 -10.98 -18.12 0.09
CA TRP A 305 -10.55 -17.18 1.12
C TRP A 305 -11.70 -16.32 1.66
N ALA A 306 -12.70 -16.02 0.82
CA ALA A 306 -13.87 -15.26 1.26
C ALA A 306 -14.72 -16.02 2.31
N MET A 307 -14.63 -17.35 2.32
CA MET A 307 -15.39 -18.23 3.21
C MET A 307 -14.52 -18.92 4.25
N ALA A 308 -13.20 -18.72 4.22
CA ALA A 308 -12.28 -19.32 5.19
C ALA A 308 -12.61 -18.87 6.61
N PRO A 309 -12.65 -19.77 7.61
CA PRO A 309 -13.07 -19.44 8.98
C PRO A 309 -12.27 -18.28 9.61
N THR A 310 -10.98 -18.19 9.28
CA THR A 310 -10.09 -17.12 9.76
C THR A 310 -10.32 -15.77 9.07
N HIS A 311 -11.00 -15.74 7.94
CA HIS A 311 -11.15 -14.54 7.08
C HIS A 311 -12.61 -14.07 6.97
N TYR A 312 -13.58 -14.96 7.08
CA TYR A 312 -14.99 -14.66 6.83
C TYR A 312 -15.52 -13.46 7.62
N SER A 313 -15.23 -13.38 8.91
CA SER A 313 -15.66 -12.26 9.76
C SER A 313 -15.09 -10.91 9.28
N TRP A 314 -13.84 -10.89 8.84
CA TRP A 314 -13.18 -9.69 8.34
C TRP A 314 -13.72 -9.28 6.96
N VAL A 315 -13.99 -10.24 6.08
CA VAL A 315 -14.68 -10.02 4.81
C VAL A 315 -16.06 -9.40 5.04
N MET A 316 -16.82 -9.91 6.02
CA MET A 316 -18.13 -9.35 6.36
C MET A 316 -18.03 -7.97 7.01
N HIS A 317 -16.98 -7.71 7.78
CA HIS A 317 -16.71 -6.39 8.34
C HIS A 317 -16.44 -5.37 7.20
N TRP A 318 -15.58 -5.71 6.23
CA TRP A 318 -15.36 -4.88 5.04
C TRP A 318 -16.66 -4.62 4.27
N LYS A 319 -17.50 -5.61 4.08
CA LYS A 319 -18.82 -5.44 3.42
C LYS A 319 -19.72 -4.44 4.14
N ASN A 320 -19.56 -4.29 5.47
CA ASN A 320 -20.28 -3.32 6.29
C ASN A 320 -19.51 -2.01 6.53
N ARG A 321 -18.48 -1.70 5.74
CA ARG A 321 -17.54 -0.56 5.91
C ARG A 321 -18.21 0.80 6.11
N TYR A 322 -19.35 1.02 5.49
CA TYR A 322 -20.11 2.27 5.62
C TYR A 322 -20.60 2.56 7.05
N ARG A 323 -20.64 1.56 7.94
CA ARG A 323 -20.99 1.73 9.35
C ARG A 323 -19.80 2.12 10.23
N HIS A 324 -18.61 2.16 9.64
CA HIS A 324 -17.35 2.39 10.35
C HIS A 324 -16.62 3.63 9.85
N ILE A 325 -17.33 4.53 9.18
CA ILE A 325 -16.81 5.81 8.69
C ILE A 325 -16.76 6.79 9.86
N LEU A 326 -15.73 7.64 9.89
CA LEU A 326 -15.68 8.75 10.84
C LEU A 326 -16.82 9.74 10.52
N SER A 327 -17.72 9.96 11.48
CA SER A 327 -18.98 10.70 11.27
C SER A 327 -19.01 12.08 11.94
N GLU A 328 -17.90 12.50 12.53
CA GLU A 328 -17.79 13.82 13.16
C GLU A 328 -17.70 14.94 12.12
N LEU A 329 -18.06 16.15 12.51
CA LEU A 329 -17.87 17.33 11.65
C LEU A 329 -16.37 17.61 11.51
N PRO A 330 -15.85 17.77 10.28
CA PRO A 330 -14.47 18.17 10.08
C PRO A 330 -14.18 19.51 10.76
N MET A 331 -13.09 19.58 11.49
CA MET A 331 -12.61 20.83 12.09
C MET A 331 -11.28 21.22 11.45
N PRO A 332 -11.10 22.50 11.10
CA PRO A 332 -9.89 22.98 10.43
C PRO A 332 -8.63 22.94 11.33
N SER A 333 -8.74 22.50 12.58
CA SER A 333 -7.62 22.44 13.50
C SER A 333 -6.64 21.35 13.09
N GLN A 334 -5.43 21.75 12.71
CA GLN A 334 -4.31 20.86 12.39
C GLN A 334 -3.58 20.35 13.65
N HIS A 335 -3.95 20.84 14.82
CA HIS A 335 -3.30 20.47 16.08
C HIS A 335 -4.08 19.36 16.79
N PRO A 336 -3.42 18.28 17.21
CA PRO A 336 -4.04 17.26 18.04
C PRO A 336 -4.37 17.82 19.42
N LEU A 337 -5.32 17.18 20.12
CA LEU A 337 -5.63 17.56 21.51
C LEU A 337 -4.41 17.36 22.42
N ASP A 338 -4.27 18.22 23.44
CA ASP A 338 -3.20 18.08 24.44
C ASP A 338 -3.23 16.73 25.15
N THR A 339 -4.41 16.17 25.39
CA THR A 339 -4.60 14.83 25.96
C THR A 339 -4.01 13.75 25.06
N TYR A 340 -4.16 13.86 23.72
CA TYR A 340 -3.53 12.97 22.77
C TYR A 340 -2.01 13.11 22.81
N MET A 341 -1.49 14.35 22.79
CA MET A 341 -0.05 14.58 22.79
C MET A 341 0.60 14.11 24.08
N HIS A 342 -0.08 14.26 25.23
CA HIS A 342 0.40 13.72 26.50
C HIS A 342 0.49 12.19 26.46
N TRP A 343 -0.58 11.52 26.04
CA TRP A 343 -0.61 10.07 25.85
C TRP A 343 0.46 9.60 24.87
N TYR A 344 0.56 10.27 23.72
CA TYR A 344 1.47 9.92 22.64
C TYR A 344 2.95 10.03 23.07
N ARG A 345 3.30 11.14 23.71
CA ARG A 345 4.66 11.33 24.27
C ARG A 345 4.97 10.34 25.39
N GLY A 346 4.03 10.02 26.23
CA GLY A 346 4.18 9.00 27.27
C GLY A 346 4.45 7.60 26.69
N LYS A 347 3.79 7.26 25.57
CA LYS A 347 3.92 5.94 24.93
C LYS A 347 5.14 5.84 24.00
N PHE A 348 5.50 6.91 23.30
CA PHE A 348 6.49 6.89 22.22
C PHE A 348 7.63 7.91 22.38
N GLY A 349 7.68 8.68 23.47
CA GLY A 349 8.54 9.86 23.64
C GLY A 349 10.03 9.61 23.34
N ASN A 350 10.55 8.44 23.71
CA ASN A 350 11.95 8.07 23.46
C ASN A 350 12.29 7.85 21.98
N ARG A 351 11.29 7.91 21.08
CA ARG A 351 11.44 7.63 19.65
C ARG A 351 11.11 8.82 18.75
N LEU A 352 10.64 9.94 19.36
CA LEU A 352 10.02 11.04 18.60
C LEU A 352 10.99 12.11 18.12
N ILE A 353 12.20 12.20 18.71
CA ILE A 353 13.19 13.22 18.35
C ILE A 353 14.40 12.51 17.74
N LEU A 354 14.42 12.48 16.42
CA LEU A 354 15.45 11.77 15.65
C LEU A 354 16.80 12.46 15.74
N SER A 355 16.85 13.79 15.93
CA SER A 355 18.08 14.55 16.11
C SER A 355 18.82 14.21 17.41
N ASN A 356 18.12 13.69 18.42
CA ASN A 356 18.73 13.25 19.69
C ASN A 356 19.31 11.81 19.62
N LEU A 357 19.05 11.09 18.53
CA LEU A 357 19.68 9.81 18.26
C LEU A 357 21.09 10.04 17.74
N VAL A 358 21.98 10.49 18.62
CA VAL A 358 23.42 10.57 18.36
C VAL A 358 23.96 9.14 18.45
N GLY A 359 23.86 8.40 17.34
CA GLY A 359 24.73 7.26 17.14
C GLY A 359 26.12 7.80 16.81
N GLU A 360 27.15 7.17 17.37
CA GLU A 360 28.56 7.41 17.02
C GLU A 360 28.67 7.44 15.49
N GLU A 361 28.81 8.61 14.91
CA GLU A 361 29.15 8.78 13.50
C GLU A 361 30.61 8.34 13.39
N ASN A 362 30.84 7.07 13.06
CA ASN A 362 32.08 6.70 12.43
C ASN A 362 32.08 7.41 11.07
N ASP A 363 32.95 8.37 10.97
CA ASP A 363 33.27 9.17 9.78
C ASP A 363 34.05 8.30 8.78
N GLU A 364 33.50 7.13 8.43
CA GLU A 364 34.02 6.21 7.42
C GLU A 364 33.01 6.08 6.28
N GLY A 365 33.28 6.80 5.20
CA GLY A 365 32.64 6.43 3.95
C GLY A 365 32.27 7.51 2.97
N ASN A 366 33.12 8.52 2.81
CA ASN A 366 33.14 9.24 1.55
C ASN A 366 34.12 8.52 0.61
N GLN A 367 33.72 7.36 0.07
CA GLN A 367 34.36 6.79 -1.11
C GLN A 367 33.39 6.90 -2.27
N ASP A 368 33.85 7.67 -3.24
CA ASP A 368 33.26 7.92 -4.53
C ASP A 368 32.77 6.61 -5.17
N LEU A 369 31.49 6.55 -5.48
CA LEU A 369 30.92 5.62 -6.45
C LEU A 369 30.54 6.47 -7.68
N ASP A 370 31.50 6.54 -8.60
CA ASP A 370 31.28 6.95 -9.99
C ASP A 370 30.23 6.08 -10.72
#